data_2750882bf45a163578c20e510705a5b4
#
_entry.id   2750882bf45a163578c20e510705a5b4
#
_cell.length_a   1.000
_cell.length_b   1.000
_cell.length_c   1.000
_cell.angle_alpha   90.00
_cell.angle_beta   90.00
_cell.angle_gamma   90.00
#
_symmetry.space_group_name_H-M   'P 1'
#
loop_
_entity.id
_entity.type
_entity.pdbx_description
1 polymer ?
#
loop_
_entity_poly.entity_id
_entity_poly.type
_entity_poly.pdbx_seq_one_letter_code
_entity_poly.pdbx_strand_id
1 'polypeptide(L)'
;MTEDAQGKSKKDEAFWKVLSSAIELDYKKGHLKWTITELSRKSKVTRSLIYYYFGRSKLSILKEGVKVIGEELVGLNERRVRMWKEGRFMDSVMESWELCQKQPYLCSFYLNYRTMPNEIGESLLYLEKEFFSKVKAFLPTLNDAQIRAVYSTYFGIIFCPISTPESLDYNVKYLEKVFSEFSPYVSPKLES
;
A
#
# COMPACT_ATOMS: atom_id res chain seq x y z
N MET A 1 18.78 -27.02 -0.93
CA MET A 1 17.58 -26.15 -1.01
C MET A 1 17.69 -24.84 -0.21
N THR A 2 18.89 -24.34 0.09
CA THR A 2 19.11 -23.17 0.99
C THR A 2 19.68 -21.93 0.29
N GLU A 3 20.24 -22.02 -0.91
CA GLU A 3 20.81 -20.86 -1.63
C GLU A 3 19.76 -19.98 -2.30
N ASP A 4 18.68 -20.54 -2.83
CA ASP A 4 17.62 -19.77 -3.52
C ASP A 4 16.78 -18.88 -2.56
N ALA A 5 16.56 -19.33 -1.33
CA ALA A 5 15.83 -18.55 -0.31
C ALA A 5 16.64 -17.34 0.18
N GLN A 6 17.97 -17.50 0.33
CA GLN A 6 18.87 -16.43 0.76
C GLN A 6 19.12 -15.39 -0.34
N GLY A 7 19.16 -15.81 -1.61
CA GLY A 7 19.25 -14.91 -2.77
C GLY A 7 18.01 -14.04 -2.94
N LYS A 8 16.82 -14.60 -2.75
CA LYS A 8 15.54 -13.88 -2.83
C LYS A 8 15.42 -12.82 -1.73
N SER A 9 15.82 -13.15 -0.50
CA SER A 9 15.82 -12.24 0.64
C SER A 9 16.74 -11.01 0.43
N LYS A 10 17.97 -11.21 -0.09
CA LYS A 10 18.90 -10.10 -0.36
C LYS A 10 18.44 -9.20 -1.50
N LYS A 11 17.80 -9.77 -2.53
CA LYS A 11 17.21 -9.02 -3.64
C LYS A 11 16.07 -8.13 -3.14
N ASP A 12 15.18 -8.69 -2.35
CA ASP A 12 14.04 -7.97 -1.78
C ASP A 12 14.51 -6.84 -0.85
N GLU A 13 15.53 -7.08 -0.04
CA GLU A 13 16.14 -6.07 0.82
C GLU A 13 16.73 -4.89 0.03
N ALA A 14 17.48 -5.18 -1.04
CA ALA A 14 18.05 -4.13 -1.90
C ALA A 14 16.93 -3.32 -2.61
N PHE A 15 15.91 -4.00 -3.12
CA PHE A 15 14.75 -3.37 -3.73
C PHE A 15 14.08 -2.38 -2.77
N TRP A 16 13.75 -2.83 -1.55
CA TRP A 16 13.11 -1.98 -0.54
C TRP A 16 14.00 -0.82 -0.09
N LYS A 17 15.30 -1.02 0.07
CA LYS A 17 16.26 0.06 0.40
C LYS A 17 16.27 1.15 -0.67
N VAL A 18 16.28 0.78 -1.93
CA VAL A 18 16.27 1.74 -3.04
C VAL A 18 14.93 2.47 -3.10
N LEU A 19 13.82 1.75 -3.08
CA LEU A 19 12.48 2.31 -3.19
C LEU A 19 12.19 3.29 -2.05
N SER A 20 12.38 2.87 -0.80
CA SER A 20 12.18 3.73 0.37
C SER A 20 13.04 4.98 0.35
N SER A 21 14.32 4.83 -0.05
CA SER A 21 15.24 5.95 -0.17
C SER A 21 14.85 6.93 -1.28
N ALA A 22 14.35 6.42 -2.41
CA ALA A 22 13.90 7.25 -3.53
C ALA A 22 12.66 8.05 -3.15
N ILE A 23 11.67 7.40 -2.53
CA ILE A 23 10.44 8.04 -2.06
C ILE A 23 10.75 9.11 -1.00
N GLU A 24 11.63 8.83 -0.05
CA GLU A 24 12.05 9.81 0.95
C GLU A 24 12.78 11.01 0.33
N LEU A 25 13.67 10.76 -0.64
CA LEU A 25 14.37 11.83 -1.36
C LEU A 25 13.40 12.70 -2.15
N ASP A 26 12.45 12.07 -2.81
CA ASP A 26 11.44 12.77 -3.62
C ASP A 26 10.52 13.62 -2.75
N TYR A 27 10.09 13.07 -1.59
CA TYR A 27 9.32 13.81 -0.59
C TYR A 27 10.08 15.03 -0.05
N LYS A 28 11.36 14.86 0.33
CA LYS A 28 12.16 15.92 0.98
C LYS A 28 12.66 16.98 0.01
N LYS A 29 12.97 16.62 -1.21
CA LYS A 29 13.57 17.52 -2.22
C LYS A 29 12.59 18.06 -3.26
N GLY A 30 11.43 17.44 -3.36
CA GLY A 30 10.44 17.68 -4.40
C GLY A 30 10.62 16.74 -5.60
N HIS A 31 9.58 16.68 -6.40
CA HIS A 31 9.43 15.71 -7.49
C HIS A 31 10.63 15.71 -8.43
N LEU A 32 11.31 14.55 -8.50
CA LEU A 32 12.47 14.26 -9.35
C LEU A 32 13.68 15.22 -9.15
N LYS A 33 13.75 16.01 -8.08
CA LYS A 33 14.85 16.93 -7.80
C LYS A 33 16.05 16.31 -7.08
N TRP A 34 16.12 15.01 -7.00
CA TRP A 34 17.23 14.23 -6.47
C TRP A 34 18.03 13.53 -7.59
N THR A 35 19.21 13.01 -7.29
CA THR A 35 20.07 12.32 -8.26
C THR A 35 20.23 10.84 -7.93
N ILE A 36 20.56 10.02 -8.93
CA ILE A 36 20.87 8.59 -8.71
C ILE A 36 22.11 8.42 -7.81
N THR A 37 23.02 9.38 -7.81
CA THR A 37 24.18 9.37 -6.90
C THR A 37 23.75 9.54 -5.44
N GLU A 38 22.83 10.45 -5.18
CA GLU A 38 22.26 10.64 -3.83
C GLU A 38 21.45 9.41 -3.40
N LEU A 39 20.67 8.85 -4.32
CA LEU A 39 19.92 7.61 -4.07
C LEU A 39 20.86 6.47 -3.72
N SER A 40 21.92 6.25 -4.52
CA SER A 40 22.91 5.20 -4.27
C SER A 40 23.59 5.37 -2.89
N ARG A 41 23.96 6.60 -2.54
CA ARG A 41 24.57 6.89 -1.24
C ARG A 41 23.60 6.63 -0.08
N LYS A 42 22.36 7.07 -0.21
CA LYS A 42 21.32 6.92 0.82
C LYS A 42 20.90 5.48 1.01
N SER A 43 20.63 4.76 -0.07
CA SER A 43 20.19 3.36 -0.04
C SER A 43 21.32 2.37 0.28
N LYS A 44 22.59 2.81 0.17
CA LYS A 44 23.80 1.96 0.22
C LYS A 44 23.79 0.85 -0.85
N VAL A 45 23.12 1.10 -1.97
CA VAL A 45 23.04 0.20 -3.13
C VAL A 45 23.77 0.85 -4.30
N THR A 46 24.59 0.07 -5.03
CA THR A 46 25.36 0.60 -6.16
C THR A 46 24.47 1.09 -7.29
N ARG A 47 24.92 2.11 -8.04
CA ARG A 47 24.18 2.63 -9.20
C ARG A 47 23.89 1.54 -10.24
N SER A 48 24.82 0.63 -10.47
CA SER A 48 24.62 -0.49 -11.40
C SER A 48 23.44 -1.37 -10.98
N LEU A 49 23.32 -1.68 -9.69
CA LEU A 49 22.25 -2.50 -9.16
C LEU A 49 20.91 -1.73 -9.17
N ILE A 50 20.92 -0.41 -8.90
CA ILE A 50 19.73 0.43 -9.05
C ILE A 50 19.23 0.40 -10.49
N TYR A 51 20.13 0.57 -11.47
CA TYR A 51 19.77 0.51 -12.89
C TYR A 51 19.27 -0.87 -13.32
N TYR A 52 19.82 -1.92 -12.74
CA TYR A 52 19.38 -3.28 -13.01
C TYR A 52 17.93 -3.53 -12.57
N TYR A 53 17.54 -3.05 -11.39
CA TYR A 53 16.19 -3.27 -10.85
C TYR A 53 15.14 -2.30 -11.40
N PHE A 54 15.50 -1.04 -11.59
CA PHE A 54 14.54 0.04 -11.84
C PHE A 54 14.73 0.75 -13.18
N GLY A 55 15.78 0.39 -13.94
CA GLY A 55 16.17 1.13 -15.12
C GLY A 55 16.87 2.46 -14.77
N ARG A 56 17.08 3.31 -15.78
CA ARG A 56 17.84 4.56 -15.63
C ARG A 56 16.99 5.78 -15.30
N SER A 57 15.67 5.64 -15.32
CA SER A 57 14.73 6.74 -15.07
C SER A 57 14.36 6.83 -13.59
N LYS A 58 14.47 8.02 -13.01
CA LYS A 58 13.96 8.29 -11.66
C LYS A 58 12.44 8.07 -11.57
N LEU A 59 11.73 8.43 -12.63
CA LEU A 59 10.29 8.22 -12.72
C LEU A 59 9.93 6.73 -12.69
N SER A 60 10.72 5.85 -13.31
CA SER A 60 10.50 4.39 -13.23
C SER A 60 10.59 3.88 -11.80
N ILE A 61 11.51 4.42 -10.99
CA ILE A 61 11.63 4.07 -9.57
C ILE A 61 10.37 4.49 -8.80
N LEU A 62 9.86 5.70 -9.05
CA LEU A 62 8.63 6.18 -8.41
C LEU A 62 7.39 5.39 -8.87
N LYS A 63 7.33 4.96 -10.12
CA LYS A 63 6.25 4.09 -10.65
C LYS A 63 6.24 2.73 -9.95
N GLU A 64 7.39 2.17 -9.58
CA GLU A 64 7.42 0.98 -8.71
C GLU A 64 6.83 1.27 -7.32
N GLY A 65 7.03 2.48 -6.79
CA GLY A 65 6.35 2.93 -5.57
C GLY A 65 4.84 2.95 -5.70
N VAL A 66 4.31 3.45 -6.83
CA VAL A 66 2.88 3.40 -7.13
C VAL A 66 2.37 1.96 -7.18
N LYS A 67 3.12 1.07 -7.83
CA LYS A 67 2.76 -0.35 -7.92
C LYS A 67 2.69 -0.99 -6.52
N VAL A 68 3.70 -0.77 -5.67
CA VAL A 68 3.70 -1.25 -4.29
C VAL A 68 2.52 -0.69 -3.50
N ILE A 69 2.17 0.59 -3.69
CA ILE A 69 0.98 1.20 -3.09
C ILE A 69 -0.28 0.43 -3.53
N GLY A 70 -0.44 0.17 -4.82
CA GLY A 70 -1.57 -0.59 -5.33
C GLY A 70 -1.64 -2.02 -4.79
N GLU A 71 -0.53 -2.73 -4.83
CA GLU A 71 -0.48 -4.15 -4.48
C GLU A 71 -0.56 -4.37 -2.96
N GLU A 72 0.20 -3.62 -2.18
CA GLU A 72 0.41 -3.90 -0.77
C GLU A 72 -0.31 -2.92 0.17
N LEU A 73 -0.36 -1.62 -0.16
CA LEU A 73 -1.03 -0.65 0.69
C LEU A 73 -2.54 -0.62 0.44
N VAL A 74 -2.95 -0.65 -0.83
CA VAL A 74 -4.36 -0.66 -1.23
C VAL A 74 -4.92 -2.09 -1.30
N GLY A 75 -4.05 -3.11 -1.29
CA GLY A 75 -4.44 -4.51 -1.26
C GLY A 75 -5.05 -5.02 -2.57
N LEU A 76 -4.59 -4.52 -3.71
CA LEU A 76 -5.12 -4.90 -5.03
C LEU A 76 -4.50 -6.17 -5.60
N ASN A 77 -3.48 -6.76 -4.98
CA ASN A 77 -2.89 -8.01 -5.45
C ASN A 77 -3.83 -9.21 -5.22
N GLU A 78 -3.60 -10.30 -5.97
CA GLU A 78 -4.45 -11.49 -5.91
C GLU A 78 -4.50 -12.14 -4.53
N ARG A 79 -3.39 -12.11 -3.78
CA ARG A 79 -3.32 -12.64 -2.42
C ARG A 79 -4.27 -11.89 -1.49
N ARG A 80 -4.24 -10.56 -1.53
CA ARG A 80 -5.12 -9.70 -0.72
C ARG A 80 -6.59 -9.89 -1.08
N VAL A 81 -6.90 -9.93 -2.37
CA VAL A 81 -8.28 -10.19 -2.84
C VAL A 81 -8.76 -11.58 -2.40
N ARG A 82 -7.88 -12.59 -2.36
CA ARG A 82 -8.21 -13.92 -1.82
C ARG A 82 -8.52 -13.86 -0.33
N MET A 83 -7.72 -13.14 0.46
CA MET A 83 -7.99 -12.92 1.89
C MET A 83 -9.39 -12.32 2.11
N TRP A 84 -9.79 -11.36 1.27
CA TRP A 84 -11.13 -10.77 1.35
C TRP A 84 -12.24 -11.82 1.12
N LYS A 85 -12.08 -12.66 0.10
CA LYS A 85 -13.02 -13.75 -0.21
C LYS A 85 -13.08 -14.82 0.89
N GLU A 86 -12.02 -15.00 1.64
CA GLU A 86 -11.93 -15.90 2.80
C GLU A 86 -12.47 -15.28 4.09
N GLY A 87 -13.08 -14.09 4.03
CA GLY A 87 -13.55 -13.37 5.21
C GLY A 87 -12.44 -12.72 6.05
N ARG A 88 -11.22 -12.67 5.53
CA ARG A 88 -10.02 -12.14 6.19
C ARG A 88 -9.69 -10.71 5.74
N PHE A 89 -10.73 -9.91 5.54
CA PHE A 89 -10.54 -8.53 5.10
C PHE A 89 -9.70 -7.73 6.10
N MET A 90 -9.95 -7.92 7.40
CA MET A 90 -9.23 -7.19 8.44
C MET A 90 -7.75 -7.57 8.53
N ASP A 91 -7.39 -8.83 8.30
CA ASP A 91 -5.98 -9.23 8.18
C ASP A 91 -5.30 -8.43 7.05
N SER A 92 -6.01 -8.22 5.94
CA SER A 92 -5.51 -7.41 4.82
C SER A 92 -5.31 -5.94 5.21
N VAL A 93 -6.23 -5.36 5.99
CA VAL A 93 -6.10 -3.99 6.53
C VAL A 93 -4.89 -3.88 7.44
N MET A 94 -4.72 -4.85 8.35
CA MET A 94 -3.60 -4.88 9.29
C MET A 94 -2.24 -4.97 8.58
N GLU A 95 -2.12 -5.79 7.55
CA GLU A 95 -0.88 -5.84 6.75
C GLU A 95 -0.56 -4.51 6.08
N SER A 96 -1.56 -3.78 5.59
CA SER A 96 -1.38 -2.45 5.00
C SER A 96 -0.95 -1.43 6.06
N TRP A 97 -1.56 -1.47 7.23
CA TRP A 97 -1.18 -0.62 8.37
C TRP A 97 0.27 -0.88 8.82
N GLU A 98 0.65 -2.15 8.99
CA GLU A 98 2.03 -2.51 9.33
C GLU A 98 3.04 -2.03 8.28
N LEU A 99 2.69 -2.11 6.99
CA LEU A 99 3.53 -1.60 5.92
C LEU A 99 3.74 -0.08 6.08
N CYS A 100 2.68 0.67 6.39
CA CYS A 100 2.76 2.10 6.65
C CYS A 100 3.67 2.42 7.84
N GLN A 101 3.59 1.63 8.92
CA GLN A 101 4.49 1.82 10.08
C GLN A 101 5.96 1.54 9.71
N LYS A 102 6.21 0.52 8.92
CA LYS A 102 7.56 0.16 8.46
C LYS A 102 8.11 1.12 7.39
N GLN A 103 7.23 1.74 6.60
CA GLN A 103 7.56 2.57 5.45
C GLN A 103 6.78 3.90 5.46
N PRO A 104 7.02 4.79 6.44
CA PRO A 104 6.19 5.99 6.65
C PRO A 104 6.21 6.96 5.46
N TYR A 105 7.29 7.00 4.68
CA TYR A 105 7.35 7.84 3.48
C TYR A 105 6.48 7.32 2.34
N LEU A 106 6.11 6.04 2.32
CA LEU A 106 5.20 5.48 1.31
C LEU A 106 3.80 6.10 1.45
N CYS A 107 3.31 6.23 2.68
CA CYS A 107 2.03 6.87 2.98
C CYS A 107 2.07 8.37 2.66
N SER A 108 3.15 9.06 3.05
CA SER A 108 3.35 10.48 2.73
C SER A 108 3.44 10.71 1.22
N PHE A 109 4.08 9.80 0.49
CA PHE A 109 4.16 9.83 -0.97
C PHE A 109 2.75 9.74 -1.59
N TYR A 110 1.95 8.75 -1.18
CA TYR A 110 0.57 8.63 -1.66
C TYR A 110 -0.22 9.91 -1.42
N LEU A 111 -0.26 10.42 -0.18
CA LEU A 111 -1.03 11.61 0.19
C LEU A 111 -0.60 12.86 -0.60
N ASN A 112 0.70 13.04 -0.82
CA ASN A 112 1.22 14.19 -1.56
C ASN A 112 0.93 14.11 -3.06
N TYR A 113 1.07 12.92 -3.65
CA TYR A 113 1.01 12.77 -5.10
C TYR A 113 -0.38 12.56 -5.65
N ARG A 114 -1.33 12.02 -4.88
CA ARG A 114 -2.67 11.67 -5.38
C ARG A 114 -3.45 12.84 -6.00
N THR A 115 -3.11 14.06 -5.64
CA THR A 115 -3.74 15.29 -6.16
C THR A 115 -2.84 16.07 -7.12
N MET A 116 -1.63 15.57 -7.39
CA MET A 116 -0.70 16.24 -8.29
C MET A 116 -1.07 16.02 -9.76
N PRO A 117 -1.07 17.05 -10.62
CA PRO A 117 -1.34 16.93 -12.04
C PRO A 117 -0.09 16.42 -12.79
N ASN A 118 0.31 15.16 -12.50
CA ASN A 118 1.45 14.51 -13.15
C ASN A 118 1.20 12.99 -13.25
N GLU A 119 2.08 12.27 -13.96
CA GLU A 119 1.93 10.84 -14.23
C GLU A 119 1.79 9.98 -12.96
N ILE A 120 2.41 10.39 -11.86
CA ILE A 120 2.30 9.67 -10.58
C ILE A 120 0.90 9.87 -9.98
N GLY A 121 0.41 11.11 -9.95
CA GLY A 121 -0.93 11.41 -9.44
C GLY A 121 -2.02 10.72 -10.27
N GLU A 122 -1.92 10.75 -11.59
CA GLU A 122 -2.84 10.03 -12.49
C GLU A 122 -2.85 8.53 -12.21
N SER A 123 -1.67 7.93 -12.01
CA SER A 123 -1.53 6.51 -11.68
C SER A 123 -2.14 6.17 -10.32
N LEU A 124 -1.99 7.04 -9.32
CA LEU A 124 -2.61 6.84 -8.00
C LEU A 124 -4.14 6.97 -8.06
N LEU A 125 -4.67 7.93 -8.80
CA LEU A 125 -6.12 8.05 -9.03
C LEU A 125 -6.69 6.84 -9.79
N TYR A 126 -5.92 6.25 -10.68
CA TYR A 126 -6.31 5.01 -11.34
C TYR A 126 -6.40 3.86 -10.32
N LEU A 127 -5.43 3.71 -9.42
CA LEU A 127 -5.47 2.71 -8.35
C LEU A 127 -6.69 2.88 -7.43
N GLU A 128 -7.08 4.13 -7.12
CA GLU A 128 -8.30 4.38 -6.36
C GLU A 128 -9.55 3.85 -7.08
N LYS A 129 -9.66 4.09 -8.39
CA LYS A 129 -10.77 3.56 -9.20
C LYS A 129 -10.79 2.03 -9.22
N GLU A 130 -9.62 1.40 -9.35
CA GLU A 130 -9.48 -0.05 -9.27
C GLU A 130 -9.93 -0.59 -7.91
N PHE A 131 -9.55 0.08 -6.82
CA PHE A 131 -10.01 -0.28 -5.48
C PHE A 131 -11.53 -0.22 -5.37
N PHE A 132 -12.17 0.88 -5.79
CA PHE A 132 -13.62 1.00 -5.79
C PHE A 132 -14.29 -0.13 -6.58
N SER A 133 -13.77 -0.42 -7.77
CA SER A 133 -14.30 -1.49 -8.62
C SER A 133 -14.22 -2.86 -7.94
N LYS A 134 -13.09 -3.17 -7.30
CA LYS A 134 -12.87 -4.43 -6.58
C LYS A 134 -13.73 -4.53 -5.31
N VAL A 135 -13.85 -3.45 -4.54
CA VAL A 135 -14.73 -3.41 -3.36
C VAL A 135 -16.19 -3.60 -3.79
N LYS A 136 -16.62 -2.96 -4.87
CA LYS A 136 -17.98 -3.12 -5.41
C LYS A 136 -18.26 -4.56 -5.85
N ALA A 137 -17.29 -5.20 -6.48
CA ALA A 137 -17.40 -6.63 -6.86
C ALA A 137 -17.41 -7.56 -5.63
N PHE A 138 -16.71 -7.18 -4.57
CA PHE A 138 -16.64 -7.94 -3.32
C PHE A 138 -17.89 -7.73 -2.44
N LEU A 139 -18.43 -6.50 -2.42
CA LEU A 139 -19.61 -6.09 -1.64
C LEU A 139 -20.72 -5.58 -2.58
N PRO A 140 -21.35 -6.45 -3.39
CA PRO A 140 -22.24 -6.04 -4.46
C PRO A 140 -23.55 -5.40 -3.96
N THR A 141 -23.90 -5.58 -2.69
CA THR A 141 -25.08 -4.99 -2.05
C THR A 141 -24.87 -3.53 -1.65
N LEU A 142 -23.64 -3.04 -1.59
CA LEU A 142 -23.36 -1.66 -1.23
C LEU A 142 -23.60 -0.71 -2.40
N ASN A 143 -24.22 0.43 -2.12
CA ASN A 143 -24.28 1.53 -3.07
C ASN A 143 -22.96 2.34 -3.09
N ASP A 144 -22.82 3.24 -4.06
CA ASP A 144 -21.57 4.00 -4.26
C ASP A 144 -21.22 4.90 -3.05
N ALA A 145 -22.19 5.39 -2.29
CA ALA A 145 -21.92 6.19 -1.09
C ALA A 145 -21.35 5.32 0.04
N GLN A 146 -21.91 4.13 0.24
CA GLN A 146 -21.42 3.14 1.20
C GLN A 146 -20.02 2.65 0.85
N ILE A 147 -19.73 2.39 -0.44
CA ILE A 147 -18.37 2.02 -0.90
C ILE A 147 -17.37 3.15 -0.62
N ARG A 148 -17.76 4.42 -0.83
CA ARG A 148 -16.91 5.56 -0.46
C ARG A 148 -16.67 5.63 1.06
N ALA A 149 -17.67 5.32 1.88
CA ALA A 149 -17.51 5.26 3.32
C ALA A 149 -16.53 4.16 3.74
N VAL A 150 -16.65 2.96 3.15
CA VAL A 150 -15.67 1.86 3.34
C VAL A 150 -14.26 2.32 2.97
N TYR A 151 -14.11 2.95 1.81
CA TYR A 151 -12.82 3.50 1.37
C TYR A 151 -12.26 4.51 2.37
N SER A 152 -13.06 5.50 2.77
CA SER A 152 -12.62 6.55 3.70
C SER A 152 -12.21 5.96 5.05
N THR A 153 -12.94 4.97 5.54
CA THR A 153 -12.61 4.30 6.81
C THR A 153 -11.34 3.46 6.67
N TYR A 154 -11.20 2.69 5.59
CA TYR A 154 -10.00 1.92 5.28
C TYR A 154 -8.75 2.82 5.24
N PHE A 155 -8.81 3.91 4.49
CA PHE A 155 -7.70 4.86 4.40
C PHE A 155 -7.49 5.63 5.71
N GLY A 156 -8.56 5.94 6.44
CA GLY A 156 -8.46 6.54 7.78
C GLY A 156 -7.65 5.65 8.74
N ILE A 157 -7.85 4.36 8.72
CA ILE A 157 -7.08 3.42 9.55
C ILE A 157 -5.62 3.36 9.12
N ILE A 158 -5.35 3.31 7.82
CA ILE A 158 -4.00 3.14 7.30
C ILE A 158 -3.16 4.41 7.43
N PHE A 159 -3.74 5.57 7.11
CA PHE A 159 -3.01 6.84 7.01
C PHE A 159 -3.14 7.75 8.23
N CYS A 160 -4.18 7.55 9.06
CA CYS A 160 -4.28 8.29 10.30
C CYS A 160 -3.20 7.81 11.27
N PRO A 161 -2.46 8.70 11.93
CA PRO A 161 -1.56 8.31 13.01
C PRO A 161 -2.40 7.83 14.18
N ILE A 162 -2.79 6.57 14.15
CA ILE A 162 -3.47 5.92 15.26
C ILE A 162 -2.45 5.76 16.37
N SER A 163 -2.71 6.44 17.44
CA SER A 163 -1.74 6.69 18.48
C SER A 163 -1.54 5.49 19.39
N THR A 164 -2.47 4.55 19.46
CA THR A 164 -2.37 3.41 20.37
C THR A 164 -2.90 2.10 19.74
N PRO A 165 -2.37 0.94 20.19
CA PRO A 165 -2.88 -0.37 19.77
C PRO A 165 -4.37 -0.55 20.08
N GLU A 166 -4.87 0.04 21.18
CA GLU A 166 -6.29 -0.04 21.57
C GLU A 166 -7.18 0.71 20.58
N SER A 167 -6.75 1.88 20.10
CA SER A 167 -7.47 2.65 19.06
C SER A 167 -7.57 1.86 17.77
N LEU A 168 -6.50 1.14 17.41
CA LEU A 168 -6.48 0.30 16.22
C LEU A 168 -7.46 -0.87 16.38
N ASP A 169 -7.40 -1.59 17.51
CA ASP A 169 -8.32 -2.70 17.80
C ASP A 169 -9.78 -2.27 17.75
N TYR A 170 -10.10 -1.11 18.30
CA TYR A 170 -11.45 -0.55 18.24
C TYR A 170 -11.90 -0.26 16.79
N ASN A 171 -11.05 0.39 16.00
CA ASN A 171 -11.36 0.71 14.60
C ASN A 171 -11.50 -0.55 13.74
N VAL A 172 -10.65 -1.56 14.00
CA VAL A 172 -10.72 -2.88 13.36
C VAL A 172 -12.07 -3.55 13.67
N LYS A 173 -12.45 -3.65 14.93
CA LYS A 173 -13.73 -4.24 15.37
C LYS A 173 -14.93 -3.48 14.80
N TYR A 174 -14.85 -2.15 14.74
CA TYR A 174 -15.90 -1.34 14.11
C TYR A 174 -16.05 -1.68 12.63
N LEU A 175 -14.95 -1.77 11.88
CA LEU A 175 -15.00 -2.18 10.48
C LEU A 175 -15.50 -3.62 10.31
N GLU A 176 -15.07 -4.56 11.14
CA GLU A 176 -15.56 -5.94 11.11
C GLU A 176 -17.08 -5.98 11.26
N LYS A 177 -17.62 -5.20 12.19
CA LYS A 177 -19.07 -5.05 12.37
C LYS A 177 -19.74 -4.54 11.10
N VAL A 178 -19.24 -3.44 10.52
CA VAL A 178 -19.76 -2.89 9.27
C VAL A 178 -19.69 -3.92 8.15
N PHE A 179 -18.56 -4.63 8.01
CA PHE A 179 -18.41 -5.65 6.98
C PHE A 179 -19.32 -6.86 7.21
N SER A 180 -19.51 -7.31 8.45
CA SER A 180 -20.40 -8.44 8.76
C SER A 180 -21.88 -8.14 8.41
N GLU A 181 -22.29 -6.89 8.54
CA GLU A 181 -23.65 -6.46 8.18
C GLU A 181 -23.89 -6.43 6.67
N PHE A 182 -22.86 -6.24 5.86
CA PHE A 182 -22.98 -6.00 4.42
C PHE A 182 -22.28 -7.03 3.52
N SER A 183 -21.48 -7.93 4.06
CA SER A 183 -20.73 -8.91 3.30
C SER A 183 -21.39 -10.29 3.31
N PRO A 184 -21.68 -10.87 2.13
CA PRO A 184 -22.15 -12.27 2.06
C PRO A 184 -21.05 -13.28 2.45
N TYR A 185 -19.79 -12.85 2.54
CA TYR A 185 -18.64 -13.69 2.85
C TYR A 185 -18.24 -13.69 4.33
N VAL A 186 -18.78 -12.80 5.12
CA VAL A 186 -18.54 -12.77 6.57
C VAL A 186 -19.75 -13.38 7.26
N SER A 187 -19.73 -14.67 7.49
CA SER A 187 -20.68 -15.29 8.41
C SER A 187 -20.42 -14.71 9.80
N PRO A 188 -21.45 -14.28 10.56
CA PRO A 188 -21.27 -13.90 11.94
C PRO A 188 -20.66 -15.10 12.67
N LYS A 189 -19.47 -14.92 13.27
CA LYS A 189 -18.98 -15.89 14.24
C LYS A 189 -20.04 -15.94 15.33
N LEU A 190 -20.81 -17.02 15.36
CA LEU A 190 -21.71 -17.29 16.47
C LEU A 190 -20.82 -17.29 17.72
N GLU A 191 -21.04 -16.29 18.56
CA GLU A 191 -20.46 -16.25 19.91
C GLU A 191 -20.92 -17.53 20.63
N SER A 192 -19.99 -18.42 20.90
CA SER A 192 -20.16 -19.61 21.73
C SER A 192 -19.69 -19.31 23.14
#